data_2a0a11ed0b73fc8eee1a5c6ea307c27d
#
_entry.id   2a0a11ed0b73fc8eee1a5c6ea307c27d
#
_cell.length_a   1.000
_cell.length_b   1.000
_cell.length_c   1.000
_cell.angle_alpha   90.00
_cell.angle_beta   90.00
_cell.angle_gamma   90.00
#
_symmetry.space_group_name_H-M   'P 1'
#
loop_
_entity.id
_entity.type
_entity.pdbx_description
1 polymer ?
#
loop_
_entity_poly.entity_id
_entity_poly.type
_entity_poly.pdbx_seq_one_letter_code
_entity_poly.pdbx_strand_id
1 'polypeptide(L)'
;LLIAVAVRLGMDSKDYLIGRAADPRELAVIKDEIEKTPGMDHVVELLTMYLGPDHLIVAARVDFSEDISADRAEEVADEIDRRLTARIHQKPHVFLDPTRHPPAGQPHAEAAGTGKREPA
;
A
#
# COMPACT_ATOMS: atom_id res chain seq x y z
N LEU A 1 -1.76 -6.64 -39.50
CA LEU A 1 -2.97 -6.77 -38.68
C LEU A 1 -2.79 -7.82 -37.57
N LEU A 2 -2.32 -9.02 -37.89
CA LEU A 2 -2.09 -10.09 -36.90
C LEU A 2 -1.00 -9.74 -35.89
N ILE A 3 0.08 -9.06 -36.31
CA ILE A 3 1.15 -8.60 -35.42
C ILE A 3 0.62 -7.57 -34.42
N ALA A 4 -0.22 -6.63 -34.86
CA ALA A 4 -0.80 -5.64 -33.96
C ALA A 4 -1.70 -6.28 -32.89
N VAL A 5 -2.49 -7.29 -33.25
CA VAL A 5 -3.33 -8.04 -32.32
C VAL A 5 -2.48 -8.85 -31.35
N ALA A 6 -1.43 -9.51 -31.81
CA ALA A 6 -0.52 -10.28 -30.96
C ALA A 6 0.22 -9.41 -29.95
N VAL A 7 0.69 -8.23 -30.37
CA VAL A 7 1.36 -7.26 -29.48
C VAL A 7 0.38 -6.74 -28.42
N ARG A 8 -0.86 -6.41 -28.82
CA ARG A 8 -1.88 -5.96 -27.89
C ARG A 8 -2.24 -7.01 -26.83
N LEU A 9 -2.47 -8.26 -27.26
CA LEU A 9 -2.72 -9.38 -26.35
C LEU A 9 -1.53 -9.64 -25.42
N GLY A 10 -0.30 -9.52 -25.92
CA GLY A 10 0.92 -9.67 -25.13
C GLY A 10 1.05 -8.57 -24.08
N MET A 11 0.70 -7.33 -24.39
CA MET A 11 0.74 -6.21 -23.44
C MET A 11 -0.34 -6.36 -22.35
N ASP A 12 -1.56 -6.77 -22.72
CA ASP A 12 -2.62 -7.03 -21.75
C ASP A 12 -2.26 -8.20 -20.82
N SER A 13 -1.68 -9.26 -21.36
CA SER A 13 -1.23 -10.42 -20.57
C SER A 13 -0.04 -10.11 -19.66
N LYS A 14 0.84 -9.20 -20.08
CA LYS A 14 1.98 -8.74 -19.26
C LYS A 14 1.54 -8.11 -17.96
N ASP A 15 0.48 -7.31 -17.97
CA ASP A 15 -0.03 -6.64 -16.78
C ASP A 15 -0.50 -7.63 -15.70
N TYR A 16 -1.00 -8.80 -16.09
CA TYR A 16 -1.37 -9.88 -15.17
C TYR A 16 -0.18 -10.66 -14.63
N LEU A 17 0.91 -10.78 -15.40
CA LEU A 17 2.09 -11.57 -15.02
C LEU A 17 3.03 -10.84 -14.07
N ILE A 18 3.10 -9.50 -14.13
CA ILE A 18 4.04 -8.67 -13.34
C ILE A 18 3.37 -7.90 -12.20
N GLY A 19 2.08 -8.13 -11.94
CA GLY A 19 1.32 -7.43 -10.91
C GLY A 19 1.06 -5.97 -11.30
N ARG A 20 -0.12 -5.69 -11.79
CA ARG A 20 -0.54 -4.35 -12.16
C ARG A 20 -0.86 -3.54 -10.91
N ALA A 21 -0.35 -2.31 -10.82
CA ALA A 21 -0.80 -1.34 -9.83
C ALA A 21 -2.23 -0.86 -10.15
N ALA A 22 -2.95 -0.42 -9.12
CA ALA A 22 -4.27 0.18 -9.30
C ALA A 22 -4.19 1.47 -10.13
N ASP A 23 -5.28 1.77 -10.83
CA ASP A 23 -5.43 3.02 -11.59
C ASP A 23 -5.25 4.24 -10.65
N PRO A 24 -4.68 5.36 -11.11
CA PRO A 24 -4.53 6.58 -10.29
C PRO A 24 -5.82 7.07 -9.64
N ARG A 25 -6.97 6.89 -10.28
CA ARG A 25 -8.28 7.24 -9.70
C ARG A 25 -8.66 6.29 -8.56
N GLU A 26 -8.41 5.02 -8.74
CA GLU A 26 -8.65 4.00 -7.72
C GLU A 26 -7.71 4.18 -6.52
N LEU A 27 -6.43 4.48 -6.76
CA LEU A 27 -5.47 4.86 -5.72
C LEU A 27 -5.95 6.06 -4.90
N ALA A 28 -6.48 7.08 -5.55
CA ALA A 28 -7.02 8.26 -4.87
C ALA A 28 -8.23 7.92 -3.98
N VAL A 29 -9.11 7.04 -4.44
CA VAL A 29 -10.26 6.55 -3.65
C VAL A 29 -9.77 5.74 -2.44
N ILE A 30 -8.84 4.83 -2.64
CA ILE A 30 -8.27 4.01 -1.56
C ILE A 30 -7.61 4.89 -0.50
N LYS A 31 -6.77 5.82 -0.92
CA LYS A 31 -6.11 6.77 -0.02
C LYS A 31 -7.12 7.58 0.79
N ASP A 32 -8.12 8.14 0.13
CA ASP A 32 -9.17 8.96 0.75
C ASP A 32 -9.97 8.16 1.79
N GLU A 33 -10.36 6.92 1.50
CA GLU A 33 -11.08 6.07 2.44
C GLU A 33 -10.21 5.69 3.66
N ILE A 34 -8.92 5.45 3.47
CA ILE A 34 -8.01 5.19 4.58
C ILE A 34 -7.89 6.44 5.46
N GLU A 35 -7.63 7.59 4.88
CA GLU A 35 -7.44 8.86 5.63
C GLU A 35 -8.71 9.34 6.34
N LYS A 36 -9.90 9.01 5.83
CA LYS A 36 -11.19 9.29 6.49
C LYS A 36 -11.53 8.35 7.64
N THR A 37 -10.78 7.28 7.82
CA THR A 37 -11.05 6.33 8.90
C THR A 37 -10.69 6.94 10.24
N PRO A 38 -11.57 6.89 11.27
CA PRO A 38 -11.27 7.43 12.58
C PRO A 38 -10.02 6.81 13.21
N GLY A 39 -9.11 7.65 13.71
CA GLY A 39 -7.83 7.23 14.28
C GLY A 39 -6.65 7.32 13.32
N MET A 40 -6.92 7.58 12.04
CA MET A 40 -5.88 7.82 11.03
C MET A 40 -5.57 9.30 10.92
N ASP A 41 -4.28 9.63 10.77
CA ASP A 41 -3.84 10.99 10.45
C ASP A 41 -3.62 11.11 8.94
N HIS A 42 -2.67 10.40 8.40
CA HIS A 42 -2.43 10.39 6.96
C HIS A 42 -1.73 9.11 6.46
N VAL A 43 -1.83 8.88 5.15
CA VAL A 43 -1.12 7.80 4.46
C VAL A 43 0.24 8.32 3.99
N VAL A 44 1.31 7.74 4.54
CA VAL A 44 2.70 8.09 4.19
C VAL A 44 3.09 7.48 2.86
N GLU A 45 2.72 6.22 2.64
CA GLU A 45 3.01 5.48 1.41
C GLU A 45 1.86 4.52 1.12
N LEU A 46 1.48 4.41 -0.14
CA LEU A 46 0.44 3.50 -0.61
C LEU A 46 0.95 2.70 -1.79
N LEU A 47 0.97 1.39 -1.64
CA LEU A 47 1.34 0.44 -2.67
C LEU A 47 0.15 -0.49 -2.94
N THR A 48 -0.13 -0.74 -4.19
CA THR A 48 -1.19 -1.64 -4.62
C THR A 48 -0.69 -2.60 -5.68
N MET A 49 -1.20 -3.82 -5.66
CA MET A 49 -0.90 -4.82 -6.67
C MET A 49 -2.10 -5.75 -6.90
N TYR A 50 -2.48 -5.93 -8.15
CA TYR A 50 -3.46 -6.93 -8.53
C TYR A 50 -2.85 -8.33 -8.50
N LEU A 51 -3.50 -9.26 -7.79
CA LEU A 51 -3.18 -10.69 -7.80
C LEU A 51 -4.05 -11.48 -8.79
N GLY A 52 -4.85 -10.78 -9.56
CA GLY A 52 -5.81 -11.35 -10.49
C GLY A 52 -6.94 -10.36 -10.72
N PRO A 53 -7.97 -10.73 -11.48
CA PRO A 53 -9.06 -9.80 -11.82
C PRO A 53 -9.87 -9.33 -10.61
N ASP A 54 -9.97 -10.15 -9.56
CA ASP A 54 -10.86 -9.90 -8.42
C ASP A 54 -10.12 -9.66 -7.09
N HIS A 55 -8.79 -9.73 -7.08
CA HIS A 55 -8.00 -9.59 -5.87
C HIS A 55 -7.00 -8.44 -5.98
N LEU A 56 -7.06 -7.52 -5.02
CA LEU A 56 -6.17 -6.38 -4.91
C LEU A 56 -5.43 -6.41 -3.57
N ILE A 57 -4.11 -6.39 -3.59
CA ILE A 57 -3.31 -6.11 -2.40
C ILE A 57 -3.20 -4.60 -2.23
N VAL A 58 -3.46 -4.13 -1.01
CA VAL A 58 -3.27 -2.76 -0.58
C VAL A 58 -2.31 -2.76 0.60
N ALA A 59 -1.10 -2.29 0.39
CA ALA A 59 -0.12 -2.10 1.45
C ALA A 59 0.05 -0.61 1.70
N ALA A 60 -0.30 -0.17 2.90
CA ALA A 60 -0.25 1.24 3.28
C ALA A 60 0.64 1.43 4.50
N ARG A 61 1.61 2.32 4.39
CA ARG A 61 2.32 2.87 5.54
C ARG A 61 1.55 4.09 6.02
N VAL A 62 1.16 4.03 7.28
CA VAL A 62 0.19 4.96 7.85
C VAL A 62 0.71 5.60 9.13
N ASP A 63 0.32 6.85 9.35
CA ASP A 63 0.51 7.54 10.61
C ASP A 63 -0.84 7.63 11.34
N PHE A 64 -0.81 7.33 12.63
CA PHE A 64 -2.00 7.40 13.48
C PHE A 64 -2.02 8.74 14.23
N SER A 65 -3.21 9.24 14.48
CA SER A 65 -3.41 10.53 15.16
C SER A 65 -2.87 10.55 16.60
N GLU A 66 -2.76 9.37 17.22
CA GLU A 66 -2.27 9.19 18.59
C GLU A 66 -1.49 7.87 18.68
N ASP A 67 -0.74 7.69 19.77
CA ASP A 67 -0.15 6.39 20.10
C ASP A 67 -1.27 5.41 20.43
N ILE A 68 -1.55 4.50 19.49
CA ILE A 68 -2.62 3.52 19.64
C ILE A 68 -2.07 2.17 20.09
N SER A 69 -2.90 1.44 20.85
CA SER A 69 -2.61 0.05 21.22
C SER A 69 -2.73 -0.88 20.01
N ALA A 70 -2.14 -2.07 20.11
CA ALA A 70 -2.25 -3.08 19.07
C ALA A 70 -3.72 -3.45 18.77
N ASP A 71 -4.56 -3.58 19.82
CA ASP A 71 -5.99 -3.88 19.67
C ASP A 71 -6.73 -2.78 18.90
N ARG A 72 -6.38 -1.53 19.17
CA ARG A 72 -6.96 -0.40 18.45
C ARG A 72 -6.50 -0.33 16.98
N ALA A 73 -5.25 -0.69 16.71
CA ALA A 73 -4.74 -0.77 15.34
C ALA A 73 -5.48 -1.86 14.54
N GLU A 74 -5.80 -2.99 15.16
CA GLU A 74 -6.60 -4.06 14.54
C GLU A 74 -8.03 -3.58 14.23
N GLU A 75 -8.69 -2.90 15.14
CA GLU A 75 -10.03 -2.32 14.89
C GLU A 75 -10.02 -1.32 13.72
N VAL A 76 -9.00 -0.49 13.62
CA VAL A 76 -8.83 0.47 12.51
C VAL A 76 -8.60 -0.26 11.20
N ALA A 77 -7.79 -1.32 11.20
CA ALA A 77 -7.55 -2.13 10.01
C ALA A 77 -8.83 -2.81 9.50
N ASP A 78 -9.64 -3.36 10.41
CA ASP A 78 -10.94 -3.97 10.08
C ASP A 78 -11.92 -2.94 9.51
N GLU A 79 -11.93 -1.74 10.05
CA GLU A 79 -12.78 -0.65 9.53
C GLU A 79 -12.36 -0.23 8.13
N ILE A 80 -11.05 -0.13 7.87
CA ILE A 80 -10.52 0.17 6.54
C ILE A 80 -10.90 -0.93 5.54
N ASP A 81 -10.75 -2.19 5.92
CA ASP A 81 -11.12 -3.33 5.06
C ASP A 81 -12.60 -3.28 4.69
N ARG A 82 -13.48 -3.03 5.65
CA ARG A 82 -14.93 -2.86 5.40
C ARG A 82 -15.23 -1.70 4.46
N ARG A 83 -14.59 -0.54 4.65
CA ARG A 83 -14.79 0.65 3.81
C ARG A 83 -14.32 0.42 2.39
N LEU A 84 -13.14 -0.18 2.22
CA LEU A 84 -12.60 -0.47 0.90
C LEU A 84 -13.46 -1.52 0.17
N THR A 85 -13.88 -2.57 0.87
CA THR A 85 -14.76 -3.60 0.29
C THR A 85 -16.09 -3.01 -0.21
N ALA A 86 -16.60 -1.97 0.44
CA ALA A 86 -17.81 -1.28 0.01
C ALA A 86 -17.62 -0.34 -1.19
N ARG A 87 -16.39 0.11 -1.44
CA ARG A 87 -16.08 1.15 -2.44
C ARG A 87 -15.43 0.62 -3.70
N ILE A 88 -14.68 -0.45 -3.62
CA ILE A 88 -14.01 -1.07 -4.77
C ILE A 88 -14.64 -2.42 -5.09
N HIS A 89 -14.62 -2.79 -6.37
CA HIS A 89 -15.24 -4.03 -6.85
C HIS A 89 -14.41 -5.27 -6.54
N GLN A 90 -13.11 -5.08 -6.38
CA GLN A 90 -12.17 -6.14 -6.05
C GLN A 90 -12.20 -6.46 -4.56
N LYS A 91 -11.79 -7.67 -4.21
CA LYS A 91 -11.56 -8.04 -2.81
C LYS A 91 -10.21 -7.50 -2.35
N PRO A 92 -10.17 -6.47 -1.51
CA PRO A 92 -8.91 -5.93 -1.00
C PRO A 92 -8.32 -6.86 0.05
N HIS A 93 -7.00 -7.02 0.01
CA HIS A 93 -6.21 -7.53 1.12
C HIS A 93 -5.39 -6.37 1.66
N VAL A 94 -5.77 -5.86 2.82
CA VAL A 94 -5.18 -4.65 3.39
C VAL A 94 -4.08 -5.02 4.38
N PHE A 95 -2.90 -4.48 4.16
CA PHE A 95 -1.76 -4.55 5.06
C PHE A 95 -1.40 -3.14 5.51
N LEU A 96 -1.44 -2.90 6.81
CA LEU A 96 -1.07 -1.62 7.40
C LEU A 96 0.28 -1.73 8.10
N ASP A 97 1.19 -0.84 7.75
CA ASP A 97 2.47 -0.66 8.43
C ASP A 97 2.41 0.65 9.22
N PRO A 98 2.18 0.57 10.55
CA PRO A 98 2.16 1.77 11.38
C PRO A 98 3.56 2.36 11.48
N THR A 99 3.70 3.62 11.10
CA THR A 99 4.93 4.37 11.25
C THR A 99 4.69 5.63 12.07
N ARG A 100 5.68 6.03 12.86
CA ARG A 100 5.70 7.37 13.44
C ARG A 100 6.36 8.27 12.42
N HIS A 101 5.67 9.32 12.03
CA HIS A 101 6.28 10.33 11.16
C HIS A 101 7.44 10.98 11.92
N PRO A 102 8.69 10.87 11.47
CA PRO A 102 9.78 11.63 12.07
C PRO A 102 9.46 13.11 11.88
N PRO A 103 9.70 13.96 12.88
CA PRO A 103 9.50 15.40 12.73
C PRO A 103 10.24 15.88 11.49
N ALA A 104 9.55 16.67 10.67
CA ALA A 104 10.09 17.20 9.42
C ALA A 104 11.46 17.84 9.64
N GLY A 105 12.52 17.20 9.13
CA GLY A 105 13.89 17.72 9.24
C GLY A 105 14.98 16.71 9.60
N GLN A 106 14.65 15.43 9.88
CA GLN A 106 15.73 14.45 10.04
C GLN A 106 15.95 13.69 8.72
N PRO A 107 17.14 13.79 8.12
CA PRO A 107 17.50 12.94 6.98
C PRO A 107 17.49 11.49 7.46
N HIS A 108 16.97 10.60 6.63
CA HIS A 108 17.08 9.18 6.84
C HIS A 108 18.53 8.84 7.17
N ALA A 109 18.80 8.37 8.39
CA ALA A 109 20.08 7.77 8.72
C ALA A 109 20.16 6.48 7.89
N GLU A 110 20.83 6.63 6.76
CA GLU A 110 21.28 5.53 5.94
C GLU A 110 22.04 4.59 6.87
N ALA A 111 21.57 3.36 6.97
CA ALA A 111 22.23 2.32 7.75
C ALA A 111 23.59 2.03 7.09
N ALA A 112 24.57 2.85 7.46
CA ALA A 112 25.97 2.57 7.19
C ALA A 112 26.36 1.34 8.01
N GLY A 113 26.29 0.18 7.37
CA GLY A 113 26.90 -1.03 7.85
C GLY A 113 28.40 -0.85 7.97
N THR A 114 28.86 -0.33 9.09
CA THR A 114 30.27 -0.35 9.44
C THR A 114 30.59 -1.77 9.93
N GLY A 115 30.97 -2.62 8.99
CA GLY A 115 31.68 -3.84 9.29
C GLY A 115 33.01 -3.50 9.96
N LYS A 116 33.02 -3.48 11.28
CA LYS A 116 34.25 -3.40 12.06
C LYS A 116 34.93 -4.76 11.93
N ARG A 117 35.88 -4.88 11.00
CA ARG A 117 36.85 -5.96 11.01
C ARG A 117 37.80 -5.68 12.16
N GLU A 118 37.74 -6.53 13.16
CA GLU A 118 38.73 -6.58 14.22
C GLU A 118 39.99 -7.24 13.67
N PRO A 119 41.18 -6.65 13.77
CA PRO A 119 42.42 -7.32 13.42
C PRO A 119 42.79 -8.28 14.51
N ALA A 120 43.15 -9.47 14.13
CA ALA A 120 43.71 -10.46 14.99
C ALA A 120 45.08 -10.05 15.55
#